data_da45d1c801f7c8adc733b895f427f7d2
#
_entry.id   da45d1c801f7c8adc733b895f427f7d2
#
_cell.length_a   1.000
_cell.length_b   1.000
_cell.length_c   1.000
_cell.angle_alpha   90.00
_cell.angle_beta   90.00
_cell.angle_gamma   90.00
#
_symmetry.space_group_name_H-M   'P 1'
#
loop_
_entity.id
_entity.type
_entity.pdbx_description
1 polymer ?
#
loop_
_entity_poly.entity_id
_entity_poly.type
_entity_poly.pdbx_seq_one_letter_code
_entity_poly.pdbx_strand_id
1 'polypeptide(L)'
;MSFFRAARAALRGPVCLHRLLPSVVFVVIILLATVMLSCSGGGRYSRDHNAYVTLPSTGNVLLLYINGANGVITLGPATPQVLDATTIGLALAPSKKFLYTVNSFADTISIFSIASDGTLTLTATPTPEGGSGPYAAVIDPSGKYLLVTNNLSASVSVFSIDSTTGALTPTPGSPFFANADPTEILFMPSTNVVYVSNPGIGTVTIFSFSNGVLTQLYGLSPVISGAGATGLAADASGQFLYVANSSAVNPPPYSTTTGNISAFNINQTTGALTPVPGSPFTATGGSGPTELTVDPSGTYLYASTPGTGSSIWCFIIDSTTGQLTPASNSPFSVEAGAAFAAFDPTGSFFFIGNSSGKAIDGYTYNSSTGGIMAIPGSPFNIGVAPGKIVFTE
;
A
#
# COMPACT_ATOMS: atom_id res chain seq x y z
N MET A 1 -40.05 -11.56 72.05
CA MET A 1 -39.45 -12.90 72.12
C MET A 1 -40.39 -14.00 71.56
N SER A 2 -40.90 -13.82 70.31
CA SER A 2 -41.79 -14.83 69.72
C SER A 2 -41.65 -15.02 68.19
N PHE A 3 -40.57 -14.52 67.59
CA PHE A 3 -40.32 -14.71 66.22
C PHE A 3 -39.19 -15.71 65.82
N PHE A 4 -38.47 -16.23 66.78
CA PHE A 4 -37.38 -17.17 66.55
C PHE A 4 -37.74 -18.68 66.76
N ARG A 5 -39.03 -19.00 67.00
CA ARG A 5 -39.45 -20.41 67.18
C ARG A 5 -40.16 -21.03 65.96
N ALA A 6 -40.53 -20.25 64.96
CA ALA A 6 -41.19 -20.74 63.73
C ALA A 6 -40.26 -21.21 62.60
N ALA A 7 -38.96 -20.85 62.65
CA ALA A 7 -37.99 -21.19 61.64
C ALA A 7 -37.29 -22.57 61.79
N ARG A 8 -37.60 -23.30 62.86
CA ARG A 8 -36.94 -24.63 63.16
C ARG A 8 -37.79 -25.84 62.81
N ALA A 9 -39.03 -25.68 62.39
CA ALA A 9 -39.93 -26.78 62.03
C ALA A 9 -40.06 -27.12 60.59
N ALA A 10 -39.42 -26.33 59.65
CA ALA A 10 -39.53 -26.53 58.22
C ALA A 10 -38.34 -27.26 57.55
N LEU A 11 -37.40 -27.83 58.37
CA LEU A 11 -36.22 -28.52 57.86
C LEU A 11 -36.13 -29.98 58.36
N ARG A 12 -37.24 -30.70 58.30
CA ARG A 12 -37.22 -32.14 58.52
C ARG A 12 -38.06 -32.85 57.45
N GLY A 13 -37.50 -32.97 56.29
CA GLY A 13 -37.88 -33.87 55.18
C GLY A 13 -36.68 -34.03 54.29
N PRO A 14 -36.33 -35.23 53.84
CA PRO A 14 -35.23 -35.40 52.86
C PRO A 14 -35.72 -34.85 51.52
N VAL A 15 -35.53 -33.55 51.29
CA VAL A 15 -35.68 -33.00 49.97
C VAL A 15 -34.50 -33.54 49.17
N CYS A 16 -34.87 -34.41 48.22
CA CYS A 16 -33.97 -35.10 47.32
C CYS A 16 -33.11 -34.07 46.55
N LEU A 17 -31.95 -33.75 47.10
CA LEU A 17 -30.98 -32.80 46.50
C LEU A 17 -30.46 -33.30 45.15
N HIS A 18 -30.80 -34.53 44.77
CA HIS A 18 -30.39 -35.18 43.54
C HIS A 18 -31.18 -34.77 42.27
N ARG A 19 -32.32 -34.08 42.41
CA ARG A 19 -33.12 -33.68 41.25
C ARG A 19 -32.89 -32.22 40.78
N LEU A 20 -32.24 -31.41 41.60
CA LEU A 20 -31.99 -30.00 41.25
C LEU A 20 -30.58 -29.74 40.66
N LEU A 21 -29.61 -30.61 40.96
CA LEU A 21 -28.27 -30.48 40.40
C LEU A 21 -28.18 -30.60 38.85
N PRO A 22 -28.86 -31.57 38.20
CA PRO A 22 -28.75 -31.67 36.74
C PRO A 22 -29.35 -30.49 36.01
N SER A 23 -30.40 -29.87 36.54
CA SER A 23 -31.07 -28.73 35.91
C SER A 23 -30.24 -27.43 36.01
N VAL A 24 -29.59 -27.22 37.17
CA VAL A 24 -28.71 -26.05 37.36
C VAL A 24 -27.41 -26.18 36.55
N VAL A 25 -26.84 -27.40 36.54
CA VAL A 25 -25.65 -27.69 35.73
C VAL A 25 -25.98 -27.58 34.24
N PHE A 26 -27.16 -28.03 33.80
CA PHE A 26 -27.58 -27.92 32.40
C PHE A 26 -27.84 -26.47 31.98
N VAL A 27 -28.43 -25.65 32.85
CA VAL A 27 -28.62 -24.20 32.56
C VAL A 27 -27.30 -23.46 32.56
N VAL A 28 -26.35 -23.79 33.48
CA VAL A 28 -25.01 -23.19 33.48
C VAL A 28 -24.20 -23.63 32.26
N ILE A 29 -24.31 -24.89 31.80
CA ILE A 29 -23.67 -25.38 30.60
C ILE A 29 -24.29 -24.72 29.33
N ILE A 30 -25.61 -24.56 29.31
CA ILE A 30 -26.28 -23.85 28.20
C ILE A 30 -25.92 -22.35 28.18
N LEU A 31 -25.83 -21.68 29.32
CA LEU A 31 -25.37 -20.30 29.40
C LEU A 31 -23.87 -20.17 29.04
N LEU A 32 -23.02 -21.08 29.44
CA LEU A 32 -21.62 -21.15 29.04
C LEU A 32 -21.51 -21.49 27.54
N ALA A 33 -22.33 -22.39 27.00
CA ALA A 33 -22.37 -22.71 25.60
C ALA A 33 -22.89 -21.55 24.75
N THR A 34 -23.88 -20.79 25.23
CA THR A 34 -24.37 -19.58 24.51
C THR A 34 -23.37 -18.44 24.56
N VAL A 35 -22.61 -18.29 25.67
CA VAL A 35 -21.52 -17.32 25.73
C VAL A 35 -20.35 -17.76 24.83
N MET A 36 -20.08 -19.07 24.72
CA MET A 36 -19.03 -19.59 23.82
C MET A 36 -19.50 -19.57 22.33
N LEU A 37 -20.80 -19.74 22.04
CA LEU A 37 -21.31 -19.61 20.67
C LEU A 37 -21.46 -18.16 20.21
N SER A 38 -21.57 -17.19 21.10
CA SER A 38 -21.52 -15.78 20.73
C SER A 38 -20.11 -15.26 20.47
N CYS A 39 -19.07 -16.03 20.88
CA CYS A 39 -17.68 -15.74 20.56
C CYS A 39 -17.13 -16.49 19.33
N SER A 40 -17.96 -17.33 18.66
CA SER A 40 -17.54 -18.03 17.44
C SER A 40 -18.03 -17.35 16.14
N GLY A 41 -18.44 -16.12 16.23
CA GLY A 41 -18.39 -15.23 15.09
C GLY A 41 -16.91 -14.94 14.84
N GLY A 42 -16.30 -15.60 13.86
CA GLY A 42 -14.91 -15.36 13.44
C GLY A 42 -14.74 -13.97 12.83
N GLY A 43 -15.01 -12.94 13.61
CA GLY A 43 -14.46 -11.62 13.39
C GLY A 43 -12.97 -11.78 13.56
N ARG A 44 -12.19 -11.69 12.47
CA ARG A 44 -10.78 -11.39 12.58
C ARG A 44 -10.73 -10.16 13.47
N TYR A 45 -10.18 -10.30 14.68
CA TYR A 45 -9.84 -9.15 15.49
C TYR A 45 -8.82 -8.38 14.66
N SER A 46 -9.28 -7.38 13.96
CA SER A 46 -8.45 -6.46 13.22
C SER A 46 -7.60 -5.75 14.27
N ARG A 47 -6.30 -6.04 14.29
CA ARG A 47 -5.36 -5.37 15.18
C ARG A 47 -5.22 -3.94 14.73
N ASP A 48 -5.12 -3.02 15.69
CA ASP A 48 -4.69 -1.66 15.38
C ASP A 48 -3.33 -1.72 14.71
N HIS A 49 -3.11 -0.91 13.69
CA HIS A 49 -1.86 -0.85 12.96
C HIS A 49 -1.47 0.61 12.69
N ASN A 50 -0.21 0.80 12.36
CA ASN A 50 0.32 2.11 12.06
C ASN A 50 0.48 2.28 10.55
N ALA A 51 0.43 3.54 10.10
CA ALA A 51 0.87 3.92 8.78
C ALA A 51 1.81 5.13 8.86
N TYR A 52 2.67 5.26 7.88
CA TYR A 52 3.57 6.39 7.73
C TYR A 52 3.28 7.08 6.41
N VAL A 53 3.10 8.39 6.47
CA VAL A 53 2.79 9.23 5.31
C VAL A 53 3.86 10.28 5.15
N THR A 54 4.43 10.38 3.96
CA THR A 54 5.33 11.50 3.63
C THR A 54 4.55 12.78 3.47
N LEU A 55 5.14 13.88 3.93
CA LEU A 55 4.62 15.24 3.80
C LEU A 55 5.60 16.08 2.96
N PRO A 56 5.52 16.01 1.61
CA PRO A 56 6.56 16.55 0.72
C PRO A 56 6.87 18.03 0.93
N SER A 57 5.87 18.86 1.22
CA SER A 57 6.07 20.30 1.40
C SER A 57 6.75 20.71 2.71
N THR A 58 6.86 19.79 3.67
CA THR A 58 7.48 20.05 4.98
C THR A 58 8.69 19.16 5.26
N GLY A 59 8.94 18.15 4.42
CA GLY A 59 10.03 17.20 4.62
C GLY A 59 9.85 16.26 5.82
N ASN A 60 8.62 16.12 6.31
CA ASN A 60 8.32 15.27 7.47
C ASN A 60 7.70 13.93 7.04
N VAL A 61 7.67 12.99 7.99
CA VAL A 61 6.84 11.79 7.95
C VAL A 61 5.85 11.86 9.10
N LEU A 62 4.58 11.67 8.81
CA LEU A 62 3.50 11.64 9.80
C LEU A 62 3.18 10.19 10.15
N LEU A 63 3.17 9.88 11.44
CA LEU A 63 2.64 8.63 11.97
C LEU A 63 1.12 8.71 12.08
N LEU A 64 0.44 7.68 11.60
CA LEU A 64 -1.00 7.50 11.73
C LEU A 64 -1.26 6.22 12.53
N TYR A 65 -2.13 6.32 13.53
CA TYR A 65 -2.69 5.17 14.23
C TYR A 65 -4.04 4.84 13.60
N ILE A 66 -4.17 3.64 13.06
CA ILE A 66 -5.39 3.18 12.40
C ILE A 66 -6.07 2.18 13.29
N ASN A 67 -7.31 2.47 13.66
CA ASN A 67 -8.14 1.54 14.43
C ASN A 67 -8.58 0.40 13.51
N GLY A 68 -8.08 -0.78 13.77
CA GLY A 68 -8.31 -1.94 12.94
C GLY A 68 -9.76 -2.45 12.91
N ALA A 69 -10.63 -2.02 13.81
CA ALA A 69 -12.04 -2.41 13.81
C ALA A 69 -12.92 -1.53 12.92
N ASN A 70 -12.55 -0.27 12.72
CA ASN A 70 -13.40 0.71 12.01
C ASN A 70 -12.65 1.64 11.04
N GLY A 71 -11.33 1.50 10.92
CA GLY A 71 -10.50 2.28 10.01
C GLY A 71 -10.29 3.75 10.41
N VAL A 72 -10.78 4.19 11.56
CA VAL A 72 -10.62 5.56 12.02
C VAL A 72 -9.16 5.88 12.26
N ILE A 73 -8.69 7.02 11.71
CA ILE A 73 -7.32 7.49 11.85
C ILE A 73 -7.21 8.41 13.05
N THR A 74 -6.20 8.19 13.88
CA THR A 74 -5.73 9.13 14.90
C THR A 74 -4.31 9.57 14.53
N LEU A 75 -4.05 10.88 14.56
CA LEU A 75 -2.74 11.42 14.21
C LEU A 75 -1.74 11.15 15.33
N GLY A 76 -0.63 10.56 14.98
CA GLY A 76 0.57 10.47 15.81
C GLY A 76 1.50 11.66 15.62
N PRO A 77 2.68 11.65 16.25
CA PRO A 77 3.67 12.68 16.05
C PRO A 77 4.23 12.67 14.63
N ALA A 78 4.45 13.87 14.06
CA ALA A 78 5.28 14.00 12.87
C ALA A 78 6.76 13.97 13.28
N THR A 79 7.62 13.44 12.40
CA THR A 79 9.07 13.54 12.59
C THR A 79 9.51 15.00 12.59
N PRO A 80 10.63 15.33 13.23
CA PRO A 80 11.31 16.60 12.97
C PRO A 80 11.57 16.76 11.48
N GLN A 81 11.54 17.99 10.99
CA GLN A 81 11.86 18.29 9.60
C GLN A 81 13.27 17.75 9.30
N VAL A 82 13.36 16.84 8.34
CA VAL A 82 14.63 16.45 7.76
C VAL A 82 15.04 17.57 6.80
N LEU A 83 16.30 17.99 6.88
CA LEU A 83 16.89 19.14 6.18
C LEU A 83 16.64 19.08 4.66
N ASP A 84 15.49 19.33 4.19
CA ASP A 84 15.01 19.65 2.85
C ASP A 84 13.60 19.13 2.59
N ALA A 85 12.74 20.07 2.31
CA ALA A 85 11.34 19.82 1.99
C ALA A 85 11.21 19.17 0.61
N THR A 86 11.14 17.86 0.52
CA THR A 86 10.64 17.09 -0.65
C THR A 86 10.80 15.58 -0.41
N THR A 87 10.39 15.14 0.76
CA THR A 87 10.31 13.70 1.05
C THR A 87 9.16 13.10 0.25
N ILE A 88 9.45 12.38 -0.83
CA ILE A 88 8.44 11.86 -1.76
C ILE A 88 8.33 10.33 -1.72
N GLY A 89 9.44 9.62 -1.72
CA GLY A 89 9.47 8.16 -1.67
C GLY A 89 9.54 7.62 -0.24
N LEU A 90 9.05 6.40 -0.03
CA LEU A 90 8.95 5.77 1.28
C LEU A 90 9.07 4.26 1.15
N ALA A 91 9.93 3.64 1.96
CA ALA A 91 10.08 2.19 2.01
C ALA A 91 10.19 1.70 3.45
N LEU A 92 9.33 0.75 3.82
CA LEU A 92 9.33 0.11 5.14
C LEU A 92 10.10 -1.22 5.05
N ALA A 93 11.07 -1.40 5.94
CA ALA A 93 11.79 -2.67 6.02
C ALA A 93 10.83 -3.81 6.43
N PRO A 94 10.96 -5.02 5.84
CA PRO A 94 10.14 -6.18 6.23
C PRO A 94 10.26 -6.54 7.72
N SER A 95 11.37 -6.19 8.35
CA SER A 95 11.58 -6.32 9.81
C SER A 95 10.73 -5.36 10.64
N LYS A 96 10.15 -4.32 10.02
CA LYS A 96 9.42 -3.21 10.65
C LYS A 96 10.23 -2.41 11.67
N LYS A 97 11.56 -2.54 11.64
CA LYS A 97 12.47 -1.82 12.52
C LYS A 97 12.95 -0.51 11.92
N PHE A 98 12.93 -0.39 10.61
CA PHE A 98 13.47 0.76 9.90
C PHE A 98 12.52 1.24 8.80
N LEU A 99 12.45 2.54 8.67
CA LEU A 99 11.76 3.24 7.59
C LEU A 99 12.79 4.10 6.84
N TYR A 100 12.74 4.06 5.52
CA TYR A 100 13.60 4.84 4.63
C TYR A 100 12.75 5.84 3.88
N THR A 101 13.20 7.08 3.82
CA THR A 101 12.55 8.13 3.03
C THR A 101 13.51 8.70 2.01
N VAL A 102 12.96 9.00 0.85
CA VAL A 102 13.70 9.55 -0.28
C VAL A 102 13.46 11.05 -0.34
N ASN A 103 14.54 11.83 -0.30
CA ASN A 103 14.52 13.29 -0.26
C ASN A 103 14.99 13.83 -1.62
N SER A 104 14.05 14.14 -2.50
CA SER A 104 14.28 14.37 -3.91
C SER A 104 15.14 15.61 -4.20
N PHE A 105 15.02 16.67 -3.42
CA PHE A 105 15.78 17.91 -3.63
C PHE A 105 17.21 17.83 -3.08
N ALA A 106 17.38 17.08 -1.99
CA ALA A 106 18.66 16.95 -1.30
C ALA A 106 19.54 15.81 -1.86
N ASP A 107 19.01 14.97 -2.76
CA ASP A 107 19.66 13.75 -3.24
C ASP A 107 20.10 12.83 -2.08
N THR A 108 19.24 12.66 -1.07
CA THR A 108 19.55 11.89 0.15
C THR A 108 18.45 10.90 0.52
N ILE A 109 18.84 9.93 1.37
CA ILE A 109 17.91 9.00 2.01
C ILE A 109 18.00 9.20 3.53
N SER A 110 16.87 9.45 4.18
CA SER A 110 16.79 9.47 5.64
C SER A 110 16.44 8.09 6.17
N ILE A 111 17.06 7.71 7.28
CA ILE A 111 16.87 6.42 7.92
C ILE A 111 16.26 6.65 9.30
N PHE A 112 15.11 6.06 9.54
CA PHE A 112 14.43 6.13 10.82
C PHE A 112 14.37 4.74 11.46
N SER A 113 14.68 4.67 12.75
CA SER A 113 14.30 3.53 13.57
C SER A 113 12.86 3.68 14.03
N ILE A 114 12.14 2.56 14.11
CA ILE A 114 10.75 2.48 14.54
C ILE A 114 10.70 1.92 15.95
N ALA A 115 10.16 2.67 16.89
CA ALA A 115 9.92 2.20 18.25
C ALA A 115 8.68 1.29 18.33
N SER A 116 8.48 0.62 19.45
CA SER A 116 7.35 -0.30 19.66
C SER A 116 5.98 0.37 19.62
N ASP A 117 5.90 1.67 19.86
CA ASP A 117 4.70 2.50 19.74
C ASP A 117 4.52 3.11 18.33
N GLY A 118 5.40 2.78 17.39
CA GLY A 118 5.42 3.29 16.03
C GLY A 118 6.15 4.62 15.85
N THR A 119 6.61 5.26 16.91
CA THR A 119 7.33 6.53 16.79
C THR A 119 8.64 6.39 16.04
N LEU A 120 8.96 7.39 15.22
CA LEU A 120 10.15 7.43 14.38
C LEU A 120 11.26 8.25 15.03
N THR A 121 12.47 7.71 15.01
CA THR A 121 13.68 8.42 15.40
C THR A 121 14.69 8.40 14.26
N LEU A 122 15.14 9.57 13.82
CA LEU A 122 16.20 9.67 12.80
C LEU A 122 17.50 9.06 13.36
N THR A 123 18.06 8.07 12.68
CA THR A 123 19.20 7.30 13.19
C THR A 123 20.54 7.93 12.88
N ALA A 124 20.65 8.69 11.79
CA ALA A 124 21.88 9.33 11.34
C ALA A 124 21.58 10.54 10.44
N THR A 125 22.61 11.29 10.05
CA THR A 125 22.52 12.26 8.95
C THR A 125 22.09 11.55 7.67
N PRO A 126 21.27 12.21 6.82
CA PRO A 126 20.82 11.61 5.58
C PRO A 126 21.98 11.03 4.76
N THR A 127 21.82 9.81 4.30
CA THR A 127 22.83 9.14 3.45
C THR A 127 22.75 9.73 2.05
N PRO A 128 23.87 10.18 1.45
CA PRO A 128 23.89 10.57 0.04
C PRO A 128 23.42 9.41 -0.82
N GLU A 129 22.52 9.71 -1.74
CA GLU A 129 21.82 8.70 -2.53
C GLU A 129 22.71 8.16 -3.68
N GLY A 130 23.65 8.96 -4.19
CA GLY A 130 24.57 8.59 -5.26
C GLY A 130 24.03 8.81 -6.67
N GLY A 131 22.72 9.12 -6.79
CA GLY A 131 22.06 9.59 -8.01
C GLY A 131 21.58 11.03 -7.84
N SER A 132 20.71 11.49 -8.75
CA SER A 132 20.09 12.82 -8.67
C SER A 132 18.59 12.73 -8.94
N GLY A 133 17.81 13.49 -8.16
CA GLY A 133 16.35 13.48 -8.20
C GLY A 133 15.76 12.12 -7.79
N PRO A 134 16.12 11.57 -6.64
CA PRO A 134 15.55 10.30 -6.20
C PRO A 134 14.03 10.44 -6.03
N TYR A 135 13.26 9.39 -6.44
CA TYR A 135 11.81 9.49 -6.56
C TYR A 135 11.07 8.41 -5.77
N ALA A 136 11.26 7.14 -6.09
CA ALA A 136 10.61 6.02 -5.43
C ALA A 136 11.63 5.05 -4.84
N ALA A 137 11.20 4.29 -3.84
CA ALA A 137 12.04 3.31 -3.18
C ALA A 137 11.28 2.01 -2.93
N VAL A 138 11.97 0.88 -3.10
CA VAL A 138 11.48 -0.44 -2.74
C VAL A 138 12.57 -1.23 -2.04
N ILE A 139 12.17 -2.06 -1.06
CA ILE A 139 13.10 -3.00 -0.42
C ILE A 139 12.84 -4.39 -1.01
N ASP A 140 13.90 -5.13 -1.31
CA ASP A 140 13.79 -6.50 -1.78
C ASP A 140 13.10 -7.39 -0.72
N PRO A 141 12.45 -8.48 -1.10
CA PRO A 141 11.69 -9.32 -0.16
C PRO A 141 12.52 -9.91 0.97
N SER A 142 13.84 -10.05 0.79
CA SER A 142 14.73 -10.52 1.87
C SER A 142 15.04 -9.45 2.92
N GLY A 143 14.71 -8.18 2.65
CA GLY A 143 15.03 -7.04 3.49
C GLY A 143 16.50 -6.64 3.51
N LYS A 144 17.29 -7.12 2.55
CA LYS A 144 18.74 -6.89 2.50
C LYS A 144 19.14 -5.72 1.62
N TYR A 145 18.28 -5.31 0.70
CA TYR A 145 18.63 -4.28 -0.29
C TYR A 145 17.51 -3.26 -0.44
N LEU A 146 17.90 -2.00 -0.48
CA LEU A 146 17.05 -0.88 -0.86
C LEU A 146 17.39 -0.46 -2.29
N LEU A 147 16.37 -0.33 -3.14
CA LEU A 147 16.47 0.17 -4.50
C LEU A 147 15.75 1.51 -4.60
N VAL A 148 16.38 2.50 -5.24
CA VAL A 148 15.84 3.87 -5.37
C VAL A 148 15.95 4.33 -6.82
N THR A 149 14.85 4.78 -7.41
CA THR A 149 14.85 5.41 -8.73
C THR A 149 15.33 6.84 -8.65
N ASN A 150 16.19 7.24 -9.58
CA ASN A 150 16.76 8.59 -9.70
C ASN A 150 16.29 9.24 -11.00
N ASN A 151 15.23 10.02 -10.89
CA ASN A 151 14.52 10.58 -12.03
C ASN A 151 15.45 11.48 -12.90
N LEU A 152 16.24 12.37 -12.29
CA LEU A 152 17.10 13.30 -13.01
C LEU A 152 18.38 12.67 -13.56
N SER A 153 18.92 11.65 -12.90
CA SER A 153 20.15 10.96 -13.37
C SER A 153 19.87 9.68 -14.14
N ALA A 154 18.61 9.39 -14.48
CA ALA A 154 18.21 8.25 -15.32
C ALA A 154 18.77 6.90 -14.80
N SER A 155 18.71 6.67 -13.49
CA SER A 155 19.37 5.52 -12.86
C SER A 155 18.54 4.92 -11.72
N VAL A 156 18.97 3.75 -11.25
CA VAL A 156 18.50 3.14 -10.01
C VAL A 156 19.70 2.91 -9.09
N SER A 157 19.70 3.51 -7.92
CA SER A 157 20.67 3.22 -6.87
C SER A 157 20.26 1.99 -6.07
N VAL A 158 21.24 1.19 -5.71
CA VAL A 158 21.05 -0.01 -4.89
C VAL A 158 21.99 0.05 -3.69
N PHE A 159 21.41 -0.19 -2.51
CA PHE A 159 22.14 -0.22 -1.24
C PHE A 159 21.94 -1.54 -0.53
N SER A 160 22.95 -2.06 0.09
CA SER A 160 22.80 -3.09 1.12
C SER A 160 22.34 -2.44 2.44
N ILE A 161 21.46 -3.15 3.15
CA ILE A 161 20.90 -2.73 4.44
C ILE A 161 21.57 -3.52 5.56
N ASP A 162 22.17 -2.85 6.52
CA ASP A 162 22.58 -3.47 7.80
C ASP A 162 21.33 -3.75 8.64
N SER A 163 21.04 -5.01 8.89
CA SER A 163 19.82 -5.44 9.58
C SER A 163 19.72 -5.02 11.06
N THR A 164 20.86 -4.59 11.65
CA THR A 164 20.94 -4.18 13.06
C THR A 164 20.76 -2.68 13.23
N THR A 165 21.40 -1.92 12.34
CA THR A 165 21.45 -0.45 12.44
C THR A 165 20.60 0.26 11.41
N GLY A 166 20.13 -0.44 10.36
CA GLY A 166 19.44 0.14 9.21
C GLY A 166 20.35 0.91 8.25
N ALA A 167 21.68 0.95 8.53
CA ALA A 167 22.62 1.71 7.72
C ALA A 167 22.70 1.19 6.28
N LEU A 168 22.86 2.13 5.36
CA LEU A 168 22.91 1.87 3.92
C LEU A 168 24.36 1.94 3.41
N THR A 169 24.74 0.98 2.59
CA THR A 169 26.02 0.98 1.87
C THR A 169 25.75 0.74 0.39
N PRO A 170 26.20 1.63 -0.52
CA PRO A 170 26.05 1.42 -1.96
C PRO A 170 26.64 0.08 -2.40
N THR A 171 25.91 -0.66 -3.25
CA THR A 171 26.43 -1.92 -3.79
C THR A 171 27.38 -1.67 -4.96
N PRO A 172 28.27 -2.63 -5.26
CA PRO A 172 29.19 -2.49 -6.40
C PRO A 172 28.43 -2.26 -7.72
N GLY A 173 28.80 -1.20 -8.44
CA GLY A 173 28.19 -0.82 -9.69
C GLY A 173 26.97 0.12 -9.58
N SER A 174 26.47 0.36 -8.37
CA SER A 174 25.43 1.37 -8.12
C SER A 174 25.97 2.80 -8.35
N PRO A 175 25.17 3.70 -8.98
CA PRO A 175 23.82 3.47 -9.55
C PRO A 175 23.84 2.81 -10.94
N PHE A 176 22.77 2.08 -11.27
CA PHE A 176 22.59 1.37 -12.54
C PHE A 176 21.73 2.21 -13.50
N PHE A 177 22.11 2.30 -14.79
CA PHE A 177 21.34 3.04 -15.78
C PHE A 177 19.94 2.44 -16.01
N ALA A 178 18.88 3.28 -16.05
CA ALA A 178 17.48 2.87 -16.09
C ALA A 178 16.63 3.58 -17.17
N ASN A 179 17.26 4.15 -18.20
CA ASN A 179 16.63 5.02 -19.18
C ASN A 179 16.09 6.34 -18.59
N ALA A 180 15.48 7.18 -19.44
CA ALA A 180 15.07 8.53 -19.06
C ALA A 180 13.93 8.56 -18.04
N ASP A 181 14.06 9.43 -17.06
CA ASP A 181 13.03 9.82 -16.09
C ASP A 181 12.40 8.65 -15.32
N PRO A 182 13.16 7.70 -14.71
CA PRO A 182 12.57 6.63 -13.91
C PRO A 182 11.79 7.17 -12.72
N THR A 183 10.58 6.68 -12.53
CA THR A 183 9.71 7.09 -11.41
C THR A 183 9.36 5.91 -10.49
N GLU A 184 8.37 5.11 -10.82
CA GLU A 184 7.96 4.00 -9.97
C GLU A 184 8.86 2.77 -10.17
N ILE A 185 9.00 1.98 -9.13
CA ILE A 185 9.81 0.76 -9.11
C ILE A 185 9.03 -0.38 -8.44
N LEU A 186 8.96 -1.52 -9.10
CA LEU A 186 8.28 -2.71 -8.61
C LEU A 186 9.22 -3.91 -8.62
N PHE A 187 9.40 -4.52 -7.45
CA PHE A 187 10.15 -5.76 -7.30
C PHE A 187 9.22 -6.97 -7.38
N MET A 188 9.51 -7.92 -8.28
CA MET A 188 8.76 -9.17 -8.41
C MET A 188 9.49 -10.32 -7.70
N PRO A 189 8.99 -10.74 -6.52
CA PRO A 189 9.68 -11.75 -5.70
C PRO A 189 9.83 -13.12 -6.38
N SER A 190 8.83 -13.51 -7.18
CA SER A 190 8.80 -14.84 -7.83
C SER A 190 9.88 -15.03 -8.89
N THR A 191 10.29 -13.95 -9.54
CA THR A 191 11.23 -13.99 -10.68
C THR A 191 12.55 -13.28 -10.39
N ASN A 192 12.68 -12.57 -9.25
CA ASN A 192 13.78 -11.64 -8.96
C ASN A 192 13.98 -10.60 -10.09
N VAL A 193 12.88 -10.14 -10.67
CA VAL A 193 12.86 -9.10 -11.71
C VAL A 193 12.38 -7.79 -11.09
N VAL A 194 12.95 -6.70 -11.56
CA VAL A 194 12.57 -5.34 -11.19
C VAL A 194 12.07 -4.61 -12.43
N TYR A 195 10.87 -4.06 -12.31
CA TYR A 195 10.26 -3.19 -13.33
C TYR A 195 10.36 -1.74 -12.89
N VAL A 196 10.77 -0.87 -13.82
CA VAL A 196 10.90 0.56 -13.59
C VAL A 196 10.14 1.32 -14.67
N SER A 197 9.21 2.17 -14.28
CA SER A 197 8.47 3.01 -15.20
C SER A 197 9.26 4.26 -15.59
N ASN A 198 9.17 4.64 -16.87
CA ASN A 198 9.88 5.79 -17.44
C ASN A 198 8.87 6.69 -18.19
N PRO A 199 8.23 7.66 -17.49
CA PRO A 199 7.15 8.47 -18.07
C PRO A 199 7.58 9.34 -19.24
N GLY A 200 8.80 9.87 -19.21
CA GLY A 200 9.31 10.74 -20.28
C GLY A 200 9.41 10.08 -21.65
N ILE A 201 9.58 8.76 -21.67
CA ILE A 201 9.65 7.98 -22.92
C ILE A 201 8.52 6.93 -23.04
N GLY A 202 7.61 6.86 -22.06
CA GLY A 202 6.43 5.99 -22.09
C GLY A 202 6.76 4.50 -22.07
N THR A 203 7.75 4.08 -21.28
CA THR A 203 8.24 2.70 -21.28
C THR A 203 8.39 2.12 -19.89
N VAL A 204 8.58 0.79 -19.82
CA VAL A 204 9.00 0.06 -18.64
C VAL A 204 10.36 -0.56 -18.91
N THR A 205 11.34 -0.27 -18.05
CA THR A 205 12.65 -0.93 -18.05
C THR A 205 12.61 -2.19 -17.20
N ILE A 206 13.23 -3.26 -17.67
CA ILE A 206 13.24 -4.58 -17.02
C ILE A 206 14.68 -4.91 -16.60
N PHE A 207 14.85 -5.23 -15.32
CA PHE A 207 16.12 -5.69 -14.77
C PHE A 207 15.97 -7.08 -14.13
N SER A 208 16.97 -7.92 -14.26
CA SER A 208 17.19 -8.99 -13.29
C SER A 208 17.93 -8.45 -12.08
N PHE A 209 17.61 -8.99 -10.91
CA PHE A 209 18.26 -8.61 -9.64
C PHE A 209 18.94 -9.81 -9.01
N SER A 210 20.20 -9.65 -8.63
CA SER A 210 20.94 -10.69 -7.91
C SER A 210 22.01 -10.08 -7.02
N ASN A 211 21.95 -10.37 -5.72
CA ASN A 211 22.95 -9.98 -4.73
C ASN A 211 23.34 -8.48 -4.76
N GLY A 212 22.33 -7.61 -4.91
CA GLY A 212 22.54 -6.16 -4.95
C GLY A 212 22.94 -5.61 -6.31
N VAL A 213 22.97 -6.42 -7.35
CA VAL A 213 23.30 -5.99 -8.71
C VAL A 213 22.07 -6.03 -9.60
N LEU A 214 21.79 -4.93 -10.29
CA LEU A 214 20.81 -4.85 -11.35
C LEU A 214 21.49 -5.09 -12.70
N THR A 215 20.89 -5.95 -13.51
CA THR A 215 21.32 -6.17 -14.89
C THR A 215 20.15 -5.91 -15.82
N GLN A 216 20.24 -4.88 -16.64
CA GLN A 216 19.19 -4.58 -17.60
C GLN A 216 19.05 -5.68 -18.64
N LEU A 217 17.83 -6.14 -18.86
CA LEU A 217 17.52 -7.20 -19.84
C LEU A 217 17.26 -6.58 -21.21
N TYR A 218 18.30 -6.09 -21.88
CA TYR A 218 18.23 -5.33 -23.14
C TYR A 218 17.44 -6.04 -24.26
N GLY A 219 17.44 -7.37 -24.31
CA GLY A 219 16.65 -8.13 -25.29
C GLY A 219 15.13 -8.11 -25.00
N LEU A 220 14.72 -7.68 -23.81
CA LEU A 220 13.34 -7.64 -23.33
C LEU A 220 12.89 -6.22 -22.96
N SER A 221 13.80 -5.24 -22.97
CA SER A 221 13.61 -3.90 -22.39
C SER A 221 14.25 -2.82 -23.28
N PRO A 222 13.73 -1.57 -23.28
CA PRO A 222 12.50 -1.15 -22.65
C PRO A 222 11.24 -1.62 -23.40
N VAL A 223 10.15 -1.85 -22.68
CA VAL A 223 8.84 -2.19 -23.26
C VAL A 223 8.00 -0.93 -23.36
N ILE A 224 7.43 -0.67 -24.55
CA ILE A 224 6.52 0.45 -24.74
C ILE A 224 5.22 0.18 -23.98
N SER A 225 4.88 1.07 -23.07
CA SER A 225 3.64 1.02 -22.30
C SER A 225 2.63 2.05 -22.81
N GLY A 226 3.00 3.31 -22.78
CA GLY A 226 2.18 4.43 -23.17
C GLY A 226 2.74 5.73 -22.59
N ALA A 227 2.33 6.87 -23.14
CA ALA A 227 2.85 8.16 -22.69
C ALA A 227 2.54 8.44 -21.21
N GLY A 228 3.55 8.87 -20.46
CA GLY A 228 3.43 9.12 -19.03
C GLY A 228 3.28 7.85 -18.21
N ALA A 229 4.02 6.78 -18.54
CA ALA A 229 4.08 5.54 -17.75
C ALA A 229 4.59 5.84 -16.34
N THR A 230 3.70 5.90 -15.35
CA THR A 230 3.99 6.30 -13.96
C THR A 230 3.81 5.14 -13.00
N GLY A 231 2.59 4.88 -12.53
CA GLY A 231 2.31 3.85 -11.52
C GLY A 231 2.44 2.44 -12.06
N LEU A 232 2.95 1.55 -11.25
CA LEU A 232 3.09 0.11 -11.52
C LEU A 232 2.35 -0.71 -10.47
N ALA A 233 1.61 -1.73 -10.89
CA ALA A 233 1.05 -2.72 -9.98
C ALA A 233 1.08 -4.10 -10.63
N ALA A 234 1.36 -5.15 -9.84
CA ALA A 234 1.18 -6.53 -10.26
C ALA A 234 -0.08 -7.11 -9.62
N ASP A 235 -0.69 -8.08 -10.28
CA ASP A 235 -1.73 -8.88 -9.66
C ASP A 235 -1.16 -9.74 -8.52
N ALA A 236 -2.04 -10.24 -7.64
CA ALA A 236 -1.61 -11.01 -6.47
C ALA A 236 -0.86 -12.31 -6.82
N SER A 237 -1.08 -12.88 -8.02
CA SER A 237 -0.37 -14.08 -8.51
C SER A 237 0.99 -13.74 -9.13
N GLY A 238 1.25 -12.47 -9.44
CA GLY A 238 2.44 -12.02 -10.15
C GLY A 238 2.47 -12.43 -11.63
N GLN A 239 1.33 -12.77 -12.22
CA GLN A 239 1.22 -13.13 -13.64
C GLN A 239 1.04 -11.92 -14.55
N PHE A 240 0.48 -10.84 -14.02
CA PHE A 240 0.16 -9.65 -14.80
C PHE A 240 0.80 -8.40 -14.19
N LEU A 241 1.29 -7.53 -15.08
CA LEU A 241 1.74 -6.18 -14.74
C LEU A 241 0.80 -5.16 -15.35
N TYR A 242 0.37 -4.21 -14.55
CA TYR A 242 -0.43 -3.06 -14.95
C TYR A 242 0.40 -1.79 -14.83
N VAL A 243 0.29 -0.92 -15.82
CA VAL A 243 1.04 0.34 -15.92
C VAL A 243 0.07 1.49 -16.14
N ALA A 244 0.06 2.47 -15.25
CA ALA A 244 -0.69 3.70 -15.41
C ALA A 244 0.00 4.61 -16.43
N ASN A 245 -0.70 5.02 -17.45
CA ASN A 245 -0.24 5.98 -18.43
C ASN A 245 -1.00 7.30 -18.25
N SER A 246 -0.37 8.25 -17.58
CA SER A 246 -1.00 9.48 -17.09
C SER A 246 -1.19 10.55 -18.16
N SER A 247 -0.46 10.47 -19.25
CA SER A 247 -0.43 11.49 -20.30
C SER A 247 -1.03 10.99 -21.61
N ALA A 248 -1.85 11.83 -22.21
CA ALA A 248 -2.42 11.59 -23.52
C ALA A 248 -1.43 11.85 -24.68
N VAL A 249 -0.20 12.27 -24.39
CA VAL A 249 0.80 12.56 -25.43
C VAL A 249 1.46 11.25 -25.82
N ASN A 250 0.97 10.72 -26.92
CA ASN A 250 1.61 9.58 -27.58
C ASN A 250 2.44 10.07 -28.77
N PRO A 251 3.57 9.44 -29.10
CA PRO A 251 4.12 9.61 -30.43
C PRO A 251 3.05 9.17 -31.43
N PRO A 252 2.91 9.88 -32.57
CA PRO A 252 1.92 9.54 -33.60
C PRO A 252 1.99 8.05 -33.98
N PRO A 253 0.86 7.34 -34.19
CA PRO A 253 -0.47 7.87 -34.53
C PRO A 253 -1.53 7.84 -33.40
N TYR A 254 -1.14 7.69 -32.16
CA TYR A 254 -2.09 7.48 -31.05
C TYR A 254 -2.36 8.82 -30.33
N SER A 255 -3.46 9.46 -30.66
CA SER A 255 -4.01 10.60 -29.92
C SER A 255 -5.19 10.14 -29.08
N THR A 256 -4.97 9.94 -27.79
CA THR A 256 -6.07 9.81 -26.82
C THR A 256 -6.03 11.02 -25.89
N THR A 257 -7.16 11.64 -25.66
CA THR A 257 -7.28 12.79 -24.74
C THR A 257 -7.41 12.38 -23.28
N THR A 258 -7.45 11.08 -23.00
CA THR A 258 -7.56 10.49 -21.67
C THR A 258 -6.47 9.46 -21.47
N GLY A 259 -5.85 9.43 -20.28
CA GLY A 259 -4.89 8.38 -19.92
C GLY A 259 -5.53 6.98 -19.94
N ASN A 260 -4.70 5.97 -19.83
CA ASN A 260 -5.13 4.57 -19.89
C ASN A 260 -4.25 3.69 -18.99
N ILE A 261 -4.58 2.39 -18.93
CA ILE A 261 -3.81 1.39 -18.21
C ILE A 261 -3.36 0.33 -19.21
N SER A 262 -2.05 0.19 -19.38
CA SER A 262 -1.50 -0.94 -20.12
C SER A 262 -1.38 -2.16 -19.24
N ALA A 263 -1.79 -3.31 -19.77
CA ALA A 263 -1.69 -4.60 -19.09
C ALA A 263 -0.78 -5.54 -19.86
N PHE A 264 0.08 -6.27 -19.15
CA PHE A 264 1.05 -7.20 -19.70
C PHE A 264 1.01 -8.52 -18.97
N ASN A 265 1.16 -9.62 -19.71
CA ASN A 265 1.53 -10.92 -19.15
C ASN A 265 3.00 -10.89 -18.77
N ILE A 266 3.34 -11.43 -17.62
CA ILE A 266 4.72 -11.60 -17.13
C ILE A 266 5.16 -13.04 -17.40
N ASN A 267 6.22 -13.23 -18.17
CA ASN A 267 6.85 -14.53 -18.29
C ASN A 267 7.55 -14.89 -16.97
N GLN A 268 7.08 -15.92 -16.30
CA GLN A 268 7.53 -16.30 -14.95
C GLN A 268 8.98 -16.81 -14.88
N THR A 269 9.62 -17.06 -16.02
CA THR A 269 11.03 -17.49 -16.09
C THR A 269 11.97 -16.34 -16.41
N THR A 270 11.55 -15.45 -17.33
CA THR A 270 12.43 -14.40 -17.88
C THR A 270 12.07 -12.98 -17.43
N GLY A 271 10.86 -12.78 -16.89
CA GLY A 271 10.32 -11.45 -16.61
C GLY A 271 9.89 -10.67 -17.85
N ALA A 272 9.91 -11.29 -19.04
CA ALA A 272 9.48 -10.63 -20.28
C ALA A 272 8.01 -10.25 -20.21
N LEU A 273 7.70 -9.06 -20.75
CA LEU A 273 6.34 -8.52 -20.82
C LEU A 273 5.76 -8.70 -22.20
N THR A 274 4.54 -9.24 -22.29
CA THR A 274 3.77 -9.29 -23.54
C THR A 274 2.38 -8.67 -23.30
N PRO A 275 1.91 -7.79 -24.19
CA PRO A 275 0.62 -7.13 -23.99
C PRO A 275 -0.53 -8.14 -23.81
N VAL A 276 -1.41 -7.85 -22.85
CA VAL A 276 -2.69 -8.56 -22.68
C VAL A 276 -3.59 -8.19 -23.86
N PRO A 277 -4.34 -9.12 -24.48
CA PRO A 277 -5.29 -8.80 -25.52
C PRO A 277 -6.30 -7.74 -25.09
N GLY A 278 -6.46 -6.67 -25.90
CA GLY A 278 -7.32 -5.55 -25.58
C GLY A 278 -6.63 -4.41 -24.81
N SER A 279 -5.39 -4.59 -24.35
CA SER A 279 -4.58 -3.50 -23.78
C SER A 279 -4.24 -2.44 -24.84
N PRO A 280 -4.23 -1.14 -24.48
CA PRO A 280 -4.52 -0.56 -23.17
C PRO A 280 -6.01 -0.41 -22.86
N PHE A 281 -6.35 -0.40 -21.56
CA PHE A 281 -7.72 -0.26 -21.06
C PHE A 281 -7.98 1.17 -20.60
N THR A 282 -9.19 1.69 -20.86
CA THR A 282 -9.61 3.04 -20.45
C THR A 282 -10.90 2.96 -19.63
N ALA A 283 -11.08 3.90 -18.69
CA ALA A 283 -12.37 4.18 -18.09
C ALA A 283 -12.88 5.55 -18.58
N THR A 284 -14.17 5.75 -18.51
CA THR A 284 -14.79 7.02 -18.88
C THR A 284 -14.71 8.00 -17.71
N GLY A 285 -14.25 9.22 -17.96
CA GLY A 285 -14.17 10.31 -16.97
C GLY A 285 -12.82 10.41 -16.27
N GLY A 286 -12.48 11.61 -15.82
CA GLY A 286 -11.25 11.92 -15.11
C GLY A 286 -10.04 12.22 -16.02
N SER A 287 -8.94 12.59 -15.38
CA SER A 287 -7.61 12.73 -15.99
C SER A 287 -6.91 11.36 -16.08
N GLY A 288 -5.73 11.30 -16.70
CA GLY A 288 -4.96 10.06 -16.77
C GLY A 288 -4.55 9.53 -15.39
N PRO A 289 -4.52 8.20 -15.21
CA PRO A 289 -4.13 7.59 -13.94
C PRO A 289 -2.64 7.77 -13.66
N THR A 290 -2.28 7.95 -12.39
CA THR A 290 -0.87 8.09 -11.97
C THR A 290 -0.42 7.00 -11.00
N GLU A 291 -1.32 6.46 -10.19
CA GLU A 291 -1.03 5.42 -9.22
C GLU A 291 -1.97 4.24 -9.40
N LEU A 292 -1.48 3.05 -9.17
CA LEU A 292 -2.23 1.81 -9.23
C LEU A 292 -2.11 1.04 -7.94
N THR A 293 -3.19 0.40 -7.53
CA THR A 293 -3.17 -0.61 -6.46
C THR A 293 -4.13 -1.73 -6.78
N VAL A 294 -3.72 -2.96 -6.51
CA VAL A 294 -4.56 -4.15 -6.62
C VAL A 294 -5.08 -4.48 -5.22
N ASP A 295 -6.35 -4.84 -5.11
CA ASP A 295 -6.93 -5.26 -3.85
C ASP A 295 -6.28 -6.56 -3.35
N PRO A 296 -6.31 -6.85 -2.04
CA PRO A 296 -5.65 -8.03 -1.47
C PRO A 296 -6.15 -9.38 -2.02
N SER A 297 -7.35 -9.43 -2.61
CA SER A 297 -7.86 -10.64 -3.26
C SER A 297 -7.34 -10.84 -4.69
N GLY A 298 -6.76 -9.79 -5.29
CA GLY A 298 -6.35 -9.79 -6.70
C GLY A 298 -7.50 -9.69 -7.69
N THR A 299 -8.70 -9.32 -7.21
CA THR A 299 -9.91 -9.25 -8.06
C THR A 299 -10.11 -7.88 -8.69
N TYR A 300 -9.67 -6.82 -8.00
CA TYR A 300 -9.91 -5.44 -8.44
C TYR A 300 -8.61 -4.64 -8.54
N LEU A 301 -8.51 -3.86 -9.60
CA LEU A 301 -7.47 -2.85 -9.79
C LEU A 301 -8.07 -1.45 -9.59
N TYR A 302 -7.45 -0.66 -8.74
CA TYR A 302 -7.79 0.74 -8.52
C TYR A 302 -6.73 1.64 -9.12
N ALA A 303 -7.16 2.70 -9.80
CA ALA A 303 -6.27 3.68 -10.40
C ALA A 303 -6.68 5.09 -9.96
N SER A 304 -5.76 5.82 -9.34
CA SER A 304 -6.01 7.21 -8.94
C SER A 304 -5.76 8.14 -10.11
N THR A 305 -6.70 9.07 -10.33
CA THR A 305 -6.61 10.10 -11.37
C THR A 305 -6.57 11.47 -10.70
N PRO A 306 -5.38 12.06 -10.50
CA PRO A 306 -5.25 13.39 -9.90
C PRO A 306 -5.73 14.48 -10.86
N GLY A 307 -6.01 15.67 -10.33
CA GLY A 307 -6.42 16.85 -11.13
C GLY A 307 -7.83 17.32 -10.81
N THR A 308 -8.36 18.22 -11.63
CA THR A 308 -9.75 18.70 -11.50
C THR A 308 -10.71 17.58 -11.90
N GLY A 309 -11.60 17.19 -10.97
CA GLY A 309 -12.48 16.03 -11.17
C GLY A 309 -11.80 14.71 -10.86
N SER A 310 -10.90 14.72 -9.87
CA SER A 310 -10.25 13.50 -9.37
C SER A 310 -11.23 12.37 -9.14
N SER A 311 -10.82 11.19 -9.53
CA SER A 311 -11.61 9.98 -9.36
C SER A 311 -10.70 8.78 -9.11
N ILE A 312 -11.29 7.73 -8.60
CA ILE A 312 -10.66 6.42 -8.53
C ILE A 312 -11.36 5.54 -9.56
N TRP A 313 -10.65 5.10 -10.56
CA TRP A 313 -11.12 4.07 -11.46
C TRP A 313 -11.02 2.71 -10.78
N CYS A 314 -12.06 1.91 -10.89
CA CYS A 314 -12.07 0.54 -10.42
C CYS A 314 -12.34 -0.40 -11.59
N PHE A 315 -11.47 -1.39 -11.76
CA PHE A 315 -11.59 -2.43 -12.77
C PHE A 315 -11.65 -3.80 -12.11
N ILE A 316 -12.42 -4.69 -12.70
CA ILE A 316 -12.37 -6.12 -12.41
C ILE A 316 -11.21 -6.71 -13.22
N ILE A 317 -10.36 -7.49 -12.56
CA ILE A 317 -9.27 -8.24 -13.17
C ILE A 317 -9.79 -9.63 -13.54
N ASP A 318 -9.71 -10.01 -14.80
CA ASP A 318 -9.86 -11.40 -15.19
C ASP A 318 -8.58 -12.17 -14.83
N SER A 319 -8.65 -13.03 -13.82
CA SER A 319 -7.49 -13.74 -13.25
C SER A 319 -6.82 -14.73 -14.22
N THR A 320 -7.46 -15.06 -15.33
CA THR A 320 -6.94 -15.97 -16.35
C THR A 320 -6.24 -15.23 -17.48
N THR A 321 -6.79 -14.08 -17.88
CA THR A 321 -6.33 -13.34 -19.06
C THR A 321 -5.65 -12.02 -18.75
N GLY A 322 -5.78 -11.51 -17.52
CA GLY A 322 -5.28 -10.19 -17.11
C GLY A 322 -6.08 -9.01 -17.70
N GLN A 323 -7.17 -9.28 -18.41
CA GLN A 323 -8.02 -8.23 -18.97
C GLN A 323 -8.71 -7.43 -17.89
N LEU A 324 -8.90 -6.14 -18.15
CA LEU A 324 -9.56 -5.21 -17.25
C LEU A 324 -10.96 -4.87 -17.78
N THR A 325 -11.96 -4.99 -16.93
CA THR A 325 -13.33 -4.56 -17.21
C THR A 325 -13.75 -3.50 -16.18
N PRO A 326 -14.20 -2.31 -16.55
CA PRO A 326 -14.66 -1.30 -15.59
C PRO A 326 -15.73 -1.88 -14.66
N ALA A 327 -15.55 -1.70 -13.35
CA ALA A 327 -16.54 -2.12 -12.37
C ALA A 327 -17.82 -1.25 -12.49
N SER A 328 -18.98 -1.77 -12.10
CA SER A 328 -20.28 -1.10 -12.29
C SER A 328 -20.42 0.25 -11.58
N ASN A 329 -19.61 0.46 -10.53
CA ASN A 329 -19.60 1.70 -9.72
C ASN A 329 -18.39 2.60 -10.05
N SER A 330 -17.60 2.24 -11.06
CA SER A 330 -16.45 3.04 -11.51
C SER A 330 -16.91 4.17 -12.45
N PRO A 331 -16.31 5.38 -12.36
CA PRO A 331 -15.34 5.79 -11.35
C PRO A 331 -16.00 6.24 -10.03
N PHE A 332 -15.28 6.09 -8.91
CA PHE A 332 -15.65 6.73 -7.66
C PHE A 332 -15.17 8.19 -7.65
N SER A 333 -16.09 9.13 -7.42
CA SER A 333 -15.73 10.53 -7.24
C SER A 333 -15.04 10.72 -5.88
N VAL A 334 -13.86 11.32 -5.89
CA VAL A 334 -13.10 11.68 -4.70
C VAL A 334 -12.75 13.16 -4.73
N GLU A 335 -12.34 13.71 -3.61
CA GLU A 335 -11.88 15.10 -3.60
C GLU A 335 -10.62 15.27 -4.47
N ALA A 336 -10.37 16.50 -4.95
CA ALA A 336 -9.28 16.77 -5.88
C ALA A 336 -7.90 16.45 -5.31
N GLY A 337 -7.03 15.84 -6.12
CA GLY A 337 -5.63 15.60 -5.78
C GLY A 337 -5.36 14.25 -5.13
N ALA A 338 -5.93 13.16 -5.65
CA ALA A 338 -5.62 11.80 -5.22
C ALA A 338 -4.12 11.50 -5.42
N ALA A 339 -3.31 11.66 -4.37
CA ALA A 339 -1.85 11.50 -4.40
C ALA A 339 -1.41 10.04 -4.31
N PHE A 340 -2.14 9.23 -3.57
CA PHE A 340 -1.98 7.79 -3.48
C PHE A 340 -3.34 7.13 -3.26
N ALA A 341 -3.41 5.83 -3.53
CA ALA A 341 -4.52 4.97 -3.15
C ALA A 341 -3.96 3.64 -2.65
N ALA A 342 -4.30 3.22 -1.44
CA ALA A 342 -3.70 2.05 -0.83
C ALA A 342 -4.65 1.32 0.11
N PHE A 343 -4.56 -0.01 0.14
CA PHE A 343 -5.24 -0.84 1.12
C PHE A 343 -4.44 -0.95 2.41
N ASP A 344 -5.13 -1.04 3.53
CA ASP A 344 -4.53 -1.45 4.78
C ASP A 344 -4.11 -2.93 4.72
N PRO A 345 -3.21 -3.40 5.59
CA PRO A 345 -2.73 -4.79 5.54
C PRO A 345 -3.82 -5.84 5.75
N THR A 346 -4.95 -5.49 6.37
CA THR A 346 -6.08 -6.41 6.56
C THR A 346 -6.95 -6.55 5.31
N GLY A 347 -6.82 -5.61 4.36
CA GLY A 347 -7.69 -5.50 3.19
C GLY A 347 -9.12 -5.10 3.52
N SER A 348 -9.34 -4.53 4.71
CA SER A 348 -10.67 -4.10 5.16
C SER A 348 -10.93 -2.63 4.85
N PHE A 349 -9.87 -1.84 4.75
CA PHE A 349 -9.94 -0.40 4.57
C PHE A 349 -9.10 0.03 3.37
N PHE A 350 -9.59 1.08 2.72
CA PHE A 350 -8.96 1.71 1.57
C PHE A 350 -8.75 3.19 1.87
N PHE A 351 -7.51 3.67 1.69
CA PHE A 351 -7.13 5.04 2.01
C PHE A 351 -6.62 5.76 0.77
N ILE A 352 -7.03 7.03 0.64
CA ILE A 352 -6.64 7.90 -0.47
C ILE A 352 -6.00 9.16 0.11
N GLY A 353 -4.83 9.50 -0.39
CA GLY A 353 -4.19 10.77 -0.05
C GLY A 353 -4.82 11.91 -0.84
N ASN A 354 -5.44 12.84 -0.15
CA ASN A 354 -6.07 14.01 -0.73
C ASN A 354 -5.15 15.23 -0.59
N SER A 355 -4.40 15.54 -1.63
CA SER A 355 -3.42 16.63 -1.60
C SER A 355 -4.08 18.02 -1.58
N SER A 356 -5.20 18.22 -2.25
CA SER A 356 -5.93 19.50 -2.25
C SER A 356 -6.64 19.74 -0.92
N GLY A 357 -7.26 18.73 -0.34
CA GLY A 357 -7.92 18.79 0.96
C GLY A 357 -6.95 18.74 2.14
N LYS A 358 -5.66 18.42 1.90
CA LYS A 358 -4.65 18.22 2.96
C LYS A 358 -5.12 17.19 4.00
N ALA A 359 -5.65 16.08 3.50
CA ALA A 359 -6.34 15.08 4.28
C ALA A 359 -6.05 13.66 3.77
N ILE A 360 -6.49 12.69 4.52
CA ILE A 360 -6.56 11.29 4.09
C ILE A 360 -8.02 10.88 4.11
N ASP A 361 -8.52 10.45 2.97
CA ASP A 361 -9.86 9.93 2.84
C ASP A 361 -9.83 8.44 3.18
N GLY A 362 -10.62 8.00 4.15
CA GLY A 362 -10.72 6.62 4.57
C GLY A 362 -12.06 6.01 4.14
N TYR A 363 -12.00 4.78 3.66
CA TYR A 363 -13.15 4.02 3.19
C TYR A 363 -13.12 2.60 3.74
N THR A 364 -14.31 2.05 4.06
CA THR A 364 -14.50 0.61 4.16
C THR A 364 -14.52 0.02 2.76
N TYR A 365 -14.02 -1.20 2.62
CA TYR A 365 -13.91 -1.91 1.35
C TYR A 365 -14.81 -3.14 1.33
N ASN A 366 -15.53 -3.33 0.23
CA ASN A 366 -16.35 -4.52 -0.01
C ASN A 366 -15.67 -5.39 -1.09
N SER A 367 -15.02 -6.46 -0.68
CA SER A 367 -14.29 -7.38 -1.56
C SER A 367 -15.17 -8.13 -2.57
N SER A 368 -16.48 -8.20 -2.36
CA SER A 368 -17.40 -8.88 -3.29
C SER A 368 -17.83 -8.00 -4.47
N THR A 369 -17.77 -6.68 -4.30
CA THR A 369 -18.28 -5.71 -5.31
C THR A 369 -17.21 -4.73 -5.79
N GLY A 370 -16.04 -4.68 -5.14
CA GLY A 370 -15.05 -3.63 -5.35
C GLY A 370 -15.51 -2.25 -4.87
N GLY A 371 -16.64 -2.18 -4.15
CA GLY A 371 -17.23 -0.93 -3.66
C GLY A 371 -16.49 -0.37 -2.46
N ILE A 372 -16.40 0.96 -2.39
CA ILE A 372 -15.86 1.70 -1.24
C ILE A 372 -16.93 2.60 -0.63
N MET A 373 -16.91 2.74 0.69
CA MET A 373 -17.84 3.59 1.43
C MET A 373 -17.11 4.36 2.51
N ALA A 374 -17.29 5.68 2.58
CA ALA A 374 -16.55 6.54 3.51
C ALA A 374 -16.71 6.09 4.97
N ILE A 375 -15.61 6.07 5.70
CA ILE A 375 -15.55 5.80 7.13
C ILE A 375 -16.11 7.02 7.89
N PRO A 376 -16.84 6.84 9.01
CA PRO A 376 -17.24 7.97 9.85
C PRO A 376 -16.07 8.84 10.27
N GLY A 377 -16.15 10.15 10.01
CA GLY A 377 -15.08 11.11 10.29
C GLY A 377 -14.09 11.34 9.14
N SER A 378 -14.19 10.59 8.04
CA SER A 378 -13.47 10.88 6.79
C SER A 378 -14.08 12.13 6.11
N PRO A 379 -13.25 13.01 5.50
CA PRO A 379 -11.78 12.97 5.43
C PRO A 379 -11.07 13.32 6.75
N PHE A 380 -9.93 12.68 7.01
CA PHE A 380 -9.09 12.96 8.18
C PHE A 380 -8.09 14.05 7.84
N ASN A 381 -8.31 15.26 8.36
CA ASN A 381 -7.46 16.41 8.08
C ASN A 381 -6.08 16.25 8.73
N ILE A 382 -5.03 16.33 7.93
CA ILE A 382 -3.63 16.27 8.39
C ILE A 382 -2.90 17.62 8.23
N GLY A 383 -3.57 18.64 7.69
CA GLY A 383 -3.09 20.03 7.59
C GLY A 383 -2.08 20.28 6.46
N VAL A 384 -1.54 19.24 5.85
CA VAL A 384 -0.50 19.29 4.79
C VAL A 384 -0.84 18.29 3.71
N ALA A 385 -0.47 18.56 2.47
CA ALA A 385 -0.68 17.62 1.36
C ALA A 385 0.13 16.31 1.60
N PRO A 386 -0.53 15.13 1.59
CA PRO A 386 0.16 13.85 1.69
C PRO A 386 0.91 13.50 0.41
N GLY A 387 2.01 12.75 0.54
CA GLY A 387 2.74 12.15 -0.58
C GLY A 387 2.44 10.66 -0.73
N LYS A 388 3.33 9.79 -0.26
CA LYS A 388 3.18 8.32 -0.27
C LYS A 388 2.84 7.80 1.12
N ILE A 389 2.24 6.60 1.17
CA ILE A 389 1.89 5.90 2.41
C ILE A 389 2.47 4.49 2.42
N VAL A 390 2.88 4.02 3.61
CA VAL A 390 3.15 2.60 3.89
C VAL A 390 2.52 2.20 5.21
N PHE A 391 2.10 0.95 5.33
CA PHE A 391 1.45 0.41 6.53
C PHE A 391 2.36 -0.58 7.23
N THR A 392 2.26 -0.62 8.56
CA THR A 392 2.77 -1.74 9.36
C THR A 392 1.62 -2.75 9.58
N GLU A 393 1.90 -4.02 9.53
CA GLU A 393 0.91 -5.05 9.91
C GLU A 393 0.72 -5.13 11.43
#